data_f1de5b2137f62108b4c6c2822cddfddb
#
_entry.id   f1de5b2137f62108b4c6c2822cddfddb
#
_cell.length_a   1.000
_cell.length_b   1.000
_cell.length_c   1.000
_cell.angle_alpha   90.00
_cell.angle_beta   90.00
_cell.angle_gamma   90.00
#
_symmetry.space_group_name_H-M   'P 1'
#
loop_
_entity.id
_entity.type
_entity.pdbx_description
1 polymer ?
#
loop_
_entity_poly.entity_id
_entity_poly.type
_entity_poly.pdbx_seq_one_letter_code
_entity_poly.pdbx_strand_id
1 'polypeptide(L)'
;MLDRTYDFDEREFEQIIELCQATMPMVVLDIPHAWNAWIRHTLATVDEVVIVAEPDLANLRNAKNLSDTIRALRPTENAPCLVLNKLAMPRRPEIAADEFANSVECQLLGQIPFDAALFGTAANNGQMIAEVAANNKIDEVFRAISMHVTGRQVAH
;
A
#
# COMPACT_ATOMS: atom_id res chain seq x y z
N MET A 1 17.33 -14.68 -19.41
CA MET A 1 16.67 -15.91 -18.95
C MET A 1 15.62 -15.53 -17.93
N LEU A 2 14.42 -15.21 -18.40
CA LEU A 2 13.23 -14.88 -17.57
C LEU A 2 12.29 -16.09 -17.46
N ASP A 3 12.82 -17.30 -17.60
CA ASP A 3 12.03 -18.51 -17.86
C ASP A 3 11.90 -19.43 -16.63
N ARG A 4 12.24 -18.92 -15.45
CA ARG A 4 11.99 -19.61 -14.18
C ARG A 4 11.01 -18.79 -13.36
N THR A 5 9.80 -19.30 -13.22
CA THR A 5 8.88 -18.85 -12.16
C THR A 5 9.59 -19.15 -10.83
N TYR A 6 10.11 -18.11 -10.19
CA TYR A 6 10.64 -18.23 -8.83
C TYR A 6 9.43 -18.28 -7.90
N ASP A 7 9.01 -19.48 -7.57
CA ASP A 7 8.03 -19.68 -6.52
C ASP A 7 8.83 -19.86 -5.22
N PHE A 8 8.81 -18.83 -4.38
CA PHE A 8 9.40 -18.93 -3.06
C PHE A 8 8.62 -19.97 -2.25
N ASP A 9 9.32 -20.90 -1.64
CA ASP A 9 8.75 -21.70 -0.57
C ASP A 9 8.36 -20.76 0.58
N GLU A 10 7.18 -20.95 1.14
CA GLU A 10 6.64 -20.18 2.26
C GLU A 10 7.66 -20.06 3.42
N ARG A 11 8.37 -21.13 3.73
CA ARG A 11 9.40 -21.17 4.79
C ARG A 11 10.64 -20.33 4.48
N GLU A 12 11.07 -20.32 3.24
CA GLU A 12 12.24 -19.50 2.84
C GLU A 12 11.94 -18.02 2.96
N PHE A 13 10.72 -17.62 2.57
CA PHE A 13 10.27 -16.24 2.69
C PHE A 13 10.12 -15.82 4.15
N GLU A 14 9.54 -16.68 4.99
CA GLU A 14 9.37 -16.44 6.43
C GLU A 14 10.72 -16.21 7.13
N GLN A 15 11.74 -17.03 6.84
CA GLN A 15 13.10 -16.85 7.36
C GLN A 15 13.73 -15.51 6.98
N ILE A 16 13.49 -15.03 5.77
CA ILE A 16 13.98 -13.71 5.34
C ILE A 16 13.29 -12.61 6.14
N ILE A 17 11.97 -12.69 6.34
CA ILE A 17 11.21 -11.72 7.11
C ILE A 17 11.64 -11.72 8.58
N GLU A 18 11.79 -12.87 9.19
CA GLU A 18 12.28 -13.01 10.57
C GLU A 18 13.66 -12.35 10.74
N LEU A 19 14.59 -12.58 9.81
CA LEU A 19 15.91 -11.95 9.84
C LEU A 19 15.81 -10.41 9.70
N CYS A 20 14.96 -9.92 8.83
CA CYS A 20 14.73 -8.48 8.68
C CYS A 20 14.14 -7.88 9.96
N GLN A 21 13.13 -8.51 10.55
CA GLN A 21 12.49 -8.08 11.79
C GLN A 21 13.46 -8.09 13.01
N ALA A 22 14.38 -9.05 13.04
CA ALA A 22 15.41 -9.11 14.11
C ALA A 22 16.41 -7.94 14.05
N THR A 23 16.59 -7.32 12.90
CA THR A 23 17.63 -6.30 12.66
C THR A 23 17.07 -4.90 12.37
N MET A 24 15.81 -4.80 11.93
CA MET A 24 15.19 -3.55 11.51
C MET A 24 13.93 -3.25 12.34
N PRO A 25 13.75 -1.98 12.77
CA PRO A 25 12.58 -1.58 13.56
C PRO A 25 11.28 -1.59 12.75
N MET A 26 11.38 -1.64 11.43
CA MET A 26 10.25 -1.67 10.50
C MET A 26 10.65 -2.35 9.19
N VAL A 27 9.74 -3.16 8.67
CA VAL A 27 9.85 -3.81 7.36
C VAL A 27 8.60 -3.46 6.57
N VAL A 28 8.77 -2.91 5.37
CA VAL A 28 7.68 -2.63 4.43
C VAL A 28 7.79 -3.62 3.28
N LEU A 29 6.71 -4.37 3.05
CA LEU A 29 6.62 -5.34 1.97
C LEU A 29 5.75 -4.81 0.84
N ASP A 30 6.32 -4.69 -0.35
CA ASP A 30 5.57 -4.46 -1.58
C ASP A 30 5.11 -5.80 -2.15
N ILE A 31 3.83 -6.10 -1.98
CA ILE A 31 3.24 -7.38 -2.36
C ILE A 31 2.49 -7.22 -3.67
N PRO A 32 2.82 -8.01 -4.71
CA PRO A 32 2.12 -7.98 -5.97
C PRO A 32 0.68 -8.46 -5.82
N HIS A 33 -0.21 -7.98 -6.70
CA HIS A 33 -1.60 -8.46 -6.77
C HIS A 33 -1.66 -9.89 -7.32
N ALA A 34 -1.20 -10.83 -6.50
CA ALA A 34 -1.23 -12.27 -6.75
C ALA A 34 -1.78 -12.97 -5.50
N TRP A 35 -2.23 -14.20 -5.64
CA TRP A 35 -2.82 -14.95 -4.55
C TRP A 35 -2.21 -16.36 -4.48
N ASN A 36 -1.17 -16.49 -3.66
CA ASN A 36 -0.50 -17.76 -3.39
C ASN A 36 -0.33 -17.98 -1.87
N ALA A 37 0.27 -19.10 -1.49
CA ALA A 37 0.36 -19.49 -0.08
C ALA A 37 1.16 -18.49 0.77
N TRP A 38 2.32 -18.06 0.29
CA TRP A 38 3.18 -17.14 1.05
C TRP A 38 2.55 -15.74 1.21
N ILE A 39 1.88 -15.20 0.18
CA ILE A 39 1.15 -13.92 0.27
C ILE A 39 0.02 -14.03 1.29
N ARG A 40 -0.74 -15.11 1.25
CA ARG A 40 -1.83 -15.35 2.19
C ARG A 40 -1.32 -15.42 3.63
N HIS A 41 -0.21 -16.13 3.86
CA HIS A 41 0.44 -16.21 5.16
C HIS A 41 0.94 -14.85 5.63
N THR A 42 1.64 -14.11 4.77
CA THR A 42 2.14 -12.77 5.07
C THR A 42 1.01 -11.83 5.46
N LEU A 43 -0.07 -11.78 4.67
CA LEU A 43 -1.23 -10.94 4.98
C LEU A 43 -1.93 -11.31 6.29
N ALA A 44 -1.81 -12.56 6.74
CA ALA A 44 -2.35 -13.01 8.01
C ALA A 44 -1.49 -12.62 9.22
N THR A 45 -0.18 -12.36 9.02
CA THR A 45 0.80 -12.22 10.11
C THR A 45 1.40 -10.81 10.27
N VAL A 46 1.27 -9.93 9.26
CA VAL A 46 1.79 -8.54 9.35
C VAL A 46 0.96 -7.68 10.31
N ASP A 47 1.57 -6.68 10.90
CA ASP A 47 0.89 -5.76 11.82
C ASP A 47 -0.16 -4.92 11.11
N GLU A 48 0.19 -4.34 9.97
CA GLU A 48 -0.67 -3.44 9.20
C GLU A 48 -0.75 -3.85 7.73
N VAL A 49 -1.92 -3.73 7.14
CA VAL A 49 -2.14 -3.92 5.70
C VAL A 49 -2.66 -2.62 5.09
N VAL A 50 -1.98 -2.15 4.06
CA VAL A 50 -2.39 -0.97 3.29
C VAL A 50 -2.74 -1.39 1.87
N ILE A 51 -4.00 -1.24 1.49
CA ILE A 51 -4.48 -1.45 0.12
C ILE A 51 -4.25 -0.16 -0.65
N VAL A 52 -3.55 -0.25 -1.78
CA VAL A 52 -3.39 0.88 -2.72
C VAL A 52 -4.26 0.63 -3.94
N ALA A 53 -5.14 1.57 -4.26
CA ALA A 53 -6.09 1.46 -5.38
C ALA A 53 -6.21 2.79 -6.15
N GLU A 54 -6.66 2.73 -7.39
CA GLU A 54 -7.09 3.90 -8.15
C GLU A 54 -8.60 4.10 -8.00
N PRO A 55 -9.13 5.33 -8.08
CA PRO A 55 -10.53 5.61 -7.76
C PRO A 55 -11.49 5.29 -8.93
N ASP A 56 -11.44 4.06 -9.44
CA ASP A 56 -12.32 3.55 -10.49
C ASP A 56 -13.07 2.28 -10.07
N LEU A 57 -14.07 1.89 -10.85
CA LEU A 57 -14.96 0.79 -10.55
C LEU A 57 -14.24 -0.58 -10.53
N ALA A 58 -13.24 -0.78 -11.39
CA ALA A 58 -12.48 -2.02 -11.44
C ALA A 58 -11.64 -2.20 -10.17
N ASN A 59 -10.94 -1.13 -9.78
CA ASN A 59 -10.18 -1.09 -8.54
C ASN A 59 -11.09 -1.20 -7.31
N LEU A 60 -12.26 -0.56 -7.30
CA LEU A 60 -13.22 -0.69 -6.21
C LEU A 60 -13.61 -2.15 -5.97
N ARG A 61 -13.95 -2.87 -7.04
CA ARG A 61 -14.32 -4.29 -6.95
C ARG A 61 -13.16 -5.14 -6.43
N ASN A 62 -11.96 -4.92 -6.95
CA ASN A 62 -10.77 -5.67 -6.53
C ASN A 62 -10.39 -5.35 -5.08
N ALA A 63 -10.42 -4.08 -4.68
CA ALA A 63 -10.14 -3.66 -3.31
C ALA A 63 -11.18 -4.22 -2.32
N LYS A 64 -12.47 -4.26 -2.69
CA LYS A 64 -13.52 -4.88 -1.85
C LYS A 64 -13.26 -6.36 -1.65
N ASN A 65 -12.99 -7.11 -2.72
CA ASN A 65 -12.68 -8.54 -2.63
C ASN A 65 -11.45 -8.78 -1.75
N LEU A 66 -10.42 -7.96 -1.89
CA LEU A 66 -9.19 -8.06 -1.10
C LEU A 66 -9.46 -7.73 0.37
N SER A 67 -10.17 -6.64 0.66
CA SER A 67 -10.55 -6.24 2.02
C SER A 67 -11.34 -7.34 2.73
N ASP A 68 -12.36 -7.90 2.07
CA ASP A 68 -13.17 -8.98 2.63
C ASP A 68 -12.33 -10.23 2.92
N THR A 69 -11.38 -10.55 2.03
CA THR A 69 -10.48 -11.69 2.20
C THR A 69 -9.52 -11.47 3.37
N ILE A 70 -8.93 -10.27 3.47
CA ILE A 70 -8.01 -9.93 4.59
C ILE A 70 -8.77 -9.98 5.92
N ARG A 71 -9.96 -9.44 5.99
CA ARG A 71 -10.80 -9.49 7.20
C ARG A 71 -11.14 -10.93 7.61
N ALA A 72 -11.40 -11.80 6.65
CA ALA A 72 -11.65 -13.21 6.92
C ALA A 72 -10.40 -13.93 7.45
N LEU A 73 -9.21 -13.53 7.01
CA LEU A 73 -7.94 -14.07 7.49
C LEU A 73 -7.55 -13.53 8.88
N ARG A 74 -8.00 -12.31 9.22
CA ARG A 74 -7.59 -11.55 10.42
C ARG A 74 -8.83 -11.06 11.20
N PRO A 75 -9.68 -11.93 11.72
CA PRO A 75 -10.97 -11.53 12.31
C PRO A 75 -10.84 -10.72 13.61
N THR A 76 -9.69 -10.79 14.28
CA THR A 76 -9.40 -10.08 15.55
C THR A 76 -8.55 -8.84 15.38
N GLU A 77 -8.06 -8.58 14.17
CA GLU A 77 -7.18 -7.45 13.86
C GLU A 77 -7.96 -6.25 13.29
N ASN A 78 -7.28 -5.13 13.19
CA ASN A 78 -7.85 -3.95 12.55
C ASN A 78 -8.18 -4.21 11.07
N ALA A 79 -9.21 -3.54 10.57
CA ALA A 79 -9.52 -3.54 9.14
C ALA A 79 -8.31 -2.98 8.35
N PRO A 80 -8.08 -3.46 7.12
CA PRO A 80 -7.02 -2.92 6.29
C PRO A 80 -7.24 -1.42 6.02
N CYS A 81 -6.14 -0.69 5.87
CA CYS A 81 -6.16 0.71 5.50
C CYS A 81 -6.19 0.88 3.99
N LEU A 82 -6.61 2.05 3.51
CA LEU A 82 -6.72 2.38 2.09
C LEU A 82 -5.91 3.63 1.76
N VAL A 83 -5.17 3.56 0.66
CA VAL A 83 -4.58 4.73 -0.01
C VAL A 83 -5.13 4.77 -1.43
N LEU A 84 -5.76 5.90 -1.79
CA LEU A 84 -6.17 6.13 -3.16
C LEU A 84 -5.08 6.87 -3.92
N ASN A 85 -4.65 6.30 -5.03
CA ASN A 85 -3.59 6.82 -5.88
C ASN A 85 -4.12 7.33 -7.22
N LYS A 86 -3.41 8.25 -7.84
CA LYS A 86 -3.72 8.85 -9.14
C LYS A 86 -5.09 9.54 -9.18
N LEU A 87 -5.46 10.24 -8.11
CA LEU A 87 -6.67 11.06 -8.10
C LEU A 87 -6.55 12.25 -9.05
N ALA A 88 -7.68 12.73 -9.52
CA ALA A 88 -7.79 13.85 -10.44
C ALA A 88 -7.03 13.65 -11.76
N MET A 89 -6.95 12.40 -12.25
CA MET A 89 -6.37 12.12 -13.55
C MET A 89 -7.25 12.72 -14.66
N PRO A 90 -6.68 13.52 -15.58
CA PRO A 90 -7.43 14.15 -16.65
C PRO A 90 -8.25 13.15 -17.49
N ARG A 91 -9.51 13.46 -17.74
CA ARG A 91 -10.45 12.70 -18.58
C ARG A 91 -10.78 11.30 -18.06
N ARG A 92 -10.53 11.01 -16.79
CA ARG A 92 -10.94 9.75 -16.16
C ARG A 92 -12.10 10.01 -15.19
N PRO A 93 -13.25 9.31 -15.34
CA PRO A 93 -14.28 9.29 -14.32
C PRO A 93 -13.73 8.67 -13.03
N GLU A 94 -14.07 9.25 -11.89
CA GLU A 94 -13.60 8.80 -10.59
C GLU A 94 -14.76 8.59 -9.63
N ILE A 95 -14.61 7.63 -8.73
CA ILE A 95 -15.47 7.43 -7.58
C ILE A 95 -14.95 8.35 -6.46
N ALA A 96 -15.85 9.05 -5.78
CA ALA A 96 -15.46 9.91 -4.65
C ALA A 96 -14.73 9.10 -3.58
N ALA A 97 -13.66 9.68 -3.01
CA ALA A 97 -12.77 8.96 -2.10
C ALA A 97 -13.50 8.38 -0.87
N ASP A 98 -14.42 9.13 -0.29
CA ASP A 98 -15.20 8.68 0.85
C ASP A 98 -16.18 7.57 0.46
N GLU A 99 -16.79 7.65 -0.71
CA GLU A 99 -17.67 6.61 -1.24
C GLU A 99 -16.89 5.31 -1.49
N PHE A 100 -15.69 5.44 -2.07
CA PHE A 100 -14.80 4.30 -2.29
C PHE A 100 -14.42 3.65 -0.95
N ALA A 101 -13.90 4.42 0.00
CA ALA A 101 -13.46 3.92 1.32
C ALA A 101 -14.60 3.24 2.09
N ASN A 102 -15.80 3.85 2.09
CA ASN A 102 -16.99 3.28 2.71
C ASN A 102 -17.41 1.96 2.04
N SER A 103 -17.34 1.89 0.71
CA SER A 103 -17.72 0.68 -0.04
C SER A 103 -16.78 -0.49 0.23
N VAL A 104 -15.48 -0.24 0.40
CA VAL A 104 -14.48 -1.27 0.74
C VAL A 104 -14.36 -1.50 2.25
N GLU A 105 -15.02 -0.66 3.05
CA GLU A 105 -15.00 -0.69 4.51
C GLU A 105 -13.56 -0.58 5.08
N CYS A 106 -12.74 0.28 4.51
CA CYS A 106 -11.37 0.54 4.93
C CYS A 106 -11.22 1.97 5.47
N GLN A 107 -10.28 2.17 6.38
CA GLN A 107 -9.88 3.50 6.80
C GLN A 107 -9.06 4.15 5.69
N LEU A 108 -9.51 5.31 5.19
CA LEU A 108 -8.77 6.09 4.21
C LEU A 108 -7.58 6.80 4.88
N LEU A 109 -6.36 6.39 4.57
CA LEU A 109 -5.14 6.99 5.09
C LEU A 109 -4.61 8.13 4.24
N GLY A 110 -4.81 8.07 2.94
CA GLY A 110 -4.23 9.06 2.06
C GLY A 110 -4.84 9.10 0.67
N GLN A 111 -4.73 10.27 0.06
CA GLN A 111 -5.19 10.56 -1.29
C GLN A 111 -4.03 11.16 -2.07
N ILE A 112 -3.47 10.42 -3.02
CA ILE A 112 -2.31 10.84 -3.82
C ILE A 112 -2.81 11.31 -5.18
N PRO A 113 -2.70 12.60 -5.50
CA PRO A 113 -3.12 13.12 -6.80
C PRO A 113 -2.20 12.62 -7.92
N PHE A 114 -2.75 12.56 -9.13
CA PHE A 114 -1.98 12.26 -10.32
C PHE A 114 -1.05 13.44 -10.66
N ASP A 115 0.25 13.21 -10.65
CA ASP A 115 1.27 14.16 -11.08
C ASP A 115 2.36 13.45 -11.88
N ALA A 116 2.17 13.39 -13.20
CA ALA A 116 3.09 12.69 -14.09
C ALA A 116 4.49 13.34 -14.11
N ALA A 117 4.58 14.66 -13.93
CA ALA A 117 5.86 15.36 -13.96
C ALA A 117 6.66 15.06 -12.70
N LEU A 118 6.06 15.17 -11.53
CA LEU A 118 6.72 14.92 -10.26
C LEU A 118 7.17 13.45 -10.14
N PHE A 119 6.25 12.51 -10.34
CA PHE A 119 6.56 11.08 -10.22
C PHE A 119 7.51 10.61 -11.32
N GLY A 120 7.35 11.12 -12.55
CA GLY A 120 8.28 10.81 -13.64
C GLY A 120 9.69 11.32 -13.39
N THR A 121 9.85 12.53 -12.86
CA THR A 121 11.14 13.09 -12.49
C THR A 121 11.79 12.28 -11.36
N ALA A 122 11.04 12.00 -10.29
CA ALA A 122 11.55 11.21 -9.17
C ALA A 122 12.02 9.83 -9.63
N ALA A 123 11.20 9.12 -10.42
CA ALA A 123 11.53 7.78 -10.92
C ALA A 123 12.76 7.79 -11.84
N ASN A 124 12.85 8.73 -12.78
CA ASN A 124 13.99 8.83 -13.71
C ASN A 124 15.29 9.17 -13.00
N ASN A 125 15.25 9.92 -11.93
CA ASN A 125 16.41 10.33 -11.16
C ASN A 125 16.76 9.35 -10.03
N GLY A 126 15.92 8.36 -9.75
CA GLY A 126 16.07 7.49 -8.57
C GLY A 126 15.95 8.24 -7.24
N GLN A 127 15.10 9.27 -7.20
CA GLN A 127 14.90 10.14 -6.04
C GLN A 127 13.57 9.89 -5.36
N MET A 128 13.50 10.16 -4.07
CA MET A 128 12.23 10.21 -3.34
C MET A 128 11.45 11.48 -3.70
N ILE A 129 10.13 11.44 -3.55
CA ILE A 129 9.27 12.63 -3.79
C ILE A 129 9.69 13.81 -2.94
N ALA A 130 10.06 13.57 -1.67
CA ALA A 130 10.54 14.61 -0.76
C ALA A 130 11.85 15.29 -1.21
N GLU A 131 12.69 14.59 -1.98
CA GLU A 131 13.94 15.14 -2.53
C GLU A 131 13.68 15.99 -3.77
N VAL A 132 12.68 15.64 -4.58
CA VAL A 132 12.30 16.41 -5.78
C VAL A 132 11.47 17.63 -5.42
N ALA A 133 10.55 17.50 -4.49
CA ALA A 133 9.63 18.55 -4.11
C ALA A 133 9.26 18.47 -2.62
N ALA A 134 10.19 18.90 -1.76
CA ALA A 134 9.99 18.91 -0.32
C ALA A 134 8.79 19.77 0.09
N ASN A 135 8.03 19.31 1.09
CA ASN A 135 6.88 20.00 1.69
C ASN A 135 5.73 20.29 0.70
N ASN A 136 5.61 19.52 -0.38
CA ASN A 136 4.41 19.58 -1.20
C ASN A 136 3.29 18.70 -0.61
N LYS A 137 2.07 18.83 -1.15
CA LYS A 137 0.90 18.09 -0.66
C LYS A 137 1.08 16.56 -0.74
N ILE A 138 1.82 16.07 -1.71
CA ILE A 138 2.07 14.61 -1.87
C ILE A 138 3.06 14.15 -0.80
N ASP A 139 4.09 14.91 -0.48
CA ASP A 139 5.01 14.62 0.61
C ASP A 139 4.28 14.57 1.97
N GLU A 140 3.35 15.50 2.20
CA GLU A 140 2.49 15.49 3.40
C GLU A 140 1.64 14.21 3.50
N VAL A 141 1.10 13.71 2.40
CA VAL A 141 0.34 12.45 2.38
C VAL A 141 1.25 11.28 2.72
N PHE A 142 2.44 11.19 2.14
CA PHE A 142 3.39 10.12 2.48
C PHE A 142 3.83 10.18 3.94
N ARG A 143 4.03 11.36 4.49
CA ARG A 143 4.33 11.54 5.93
C ARG A 143 3.18 11.04 6.80
N ALA A 144 1.94 11.38 6.47
CA ALA A 144 0.77 10.92 7.21
C ALA A 144 0.62 9.38 7.18
N ILE A 145 0.82 8.76 6.01
CA ILE A 145 0.84 7.30 5.87
C ILE A 145 1.96 6.71 6.74
N SER A 146 3.17 7.24 6.63
CA SER A 146 4.32 6.77 7.42
C SER A 146 4.08 6.89 8.92
N MET A 147 3.51 7.98 9.40
CA MET A 147 3.17 8.17 10.81
C MET A 147 2.17 7.12 11.30
N HIS A 148 1.15 6.85 10.50
CA HIS A 148 0.13 5.86 10.86
C HIS A 148 0.74 4.46 10.99
N VAL A 149 1.43 3.98 9.95
CA VAL A 149 1.98 2.60 9.94
C VAL A 149 3.15 2.40 10.91
N THR A 150 3.85 3.47 11.32
CA THR A 150 4.95 3.39 12.28
C THR A 150 4.51 3.61 13.73
N GLY A 151 3.30 4.10 13.96
CA GLY A 151 2.85 4.55 15.29
C GLY A 151 3.67 5.73 15.85
N ARG A 152 4.51 6.38 15.03
CA ARG A 152 5.36 7.49 15.46
C ARG A 152 4.66 8.82 15.23
N GLN A 153 4.52 9.61 16.27
CA GLN A 153 4.22 11.03 16.13
C GLN A 153 5.51 11.76 15.74
N VAL A 154 5.49 12.54 14.66
CA VAL A 154 6.60 13.44 14.35
C VAL A 154 6.63 14.50 15.44
N ALA A 155 7.72 14.51 16.22
CA ALA A 155 7.99 15.64 17.10
C ALA A 155 8.15 16.90 16.23
N HIS A 156 7.31 17.91 16.49
CA HIS A 156 7.38 19.22 15.85
C HIS A 156 8.61 19.98 16.31
#